data_f0b7e0ceee5bfd973da3a7f1d470f403
#
_entry.id   f0b7e0ceee5bfd973da3a7f1d470f403
#
_cell.length_a   1.000
_cell.length_b   1.000
_cell.length_c   1.000
_cell.angle_alpha   90.00
_cell.angle_beta   90.00
_cell.angle_gamma   90.00
#
_symmetry.space_group_name_H-M   'P 1'
#
loop_
_entity.id
_entity.type
_entity.pdbx_description
1 polymer ?
#
loop_
_entity_poly.entity_id
_entity_poly.type
_entity_poly.pdbx_seq_one_letter_code
_entity_poly.pdbx_strand_id
1 'polypeptide(L)'
;MLKRLLLLTMAAVVSMGIYSCVRDNGADELLPTIPEDIKAKIARLGFSPKDAYAYEDGYIVEGDIFLHKQDLEVVPAGPNLIIAEEEQYRTFNLVTGLPRTIKIGTSGSLTTNISNAIDIAISRYNAENLLLTFQRVSSGANIIIRIVNGGSFIASAGFPSGGNPYPEIQFNRQYRNWNVNTLATVFAHEIGHCIGFRHTDYMNRSYSCGSGGNEGQESNGVGAVHIPGTPTGPDPNSWMLACISNGVNRPFNANDKTALNYLY
;
A
#
# COMPACT_ATOMS: atom_id res chain seq x y z
N MET A 1 -37.48 -87.02 -9.96
CA MET A 1 -36.03 -86.77 -10.04
C MET A 1 -35.83 -85.29 -10.07
N LEU A 2 -35.38 -84.71 -8.93
CA LEU A 2 -35.39 -83.27 -8.70
C LEU A 2 -33.96 -82.77 -8.86
N LYS A 3 -33.71 -82.02 -9.93
CA LYS A 3 -32.41 -81.33 -10.09
C LYS A 3 -32.48 -80.00 -9.40
N ARG A 4 -31.69 -79.91 -8.33
CA ARG A 4 -31.46 -78.63 -7.62
C ARG A 4 -30.55 -77.75 -8.45
N LEU A 5 -31.05 -76.59 -8.87
CA LEU A 5 -30.29 -75.55 -9.51
C LEU A 5 -29.72 -74.60 -8.42
N LEU A 6 -28.44 -74.59 -8.30
CA LEU A 6 -27.70 -73.73 -7.33
C LEU A 6 -27.52 -72.35 -8.01
N LEU A 7 -28.24 -71.35 -7.52
CA LEU A 7 -28.00 -69.94 -7.94
C LEU A 7 -26.81 -69.37 -7.12
N LEU A 8 -25.72 -69.13 -7.80
CA LEU A 8 -24.60 -68.32 -7.31
C LEU A 8 -24.94 -66.83 -7.53
N THR A 9 -25.30 -66.15 -6.47
CA THR A 9 -25.43 -64.71 -6.48
C THR A 9 -24.03 -64.10 -6.28
N MET A 10 -23.48 -63.56 -7.34
CA MET A 10 -22.24 -62.80 -7.35
C MET A 10 -22.55 -61.38 -6.88
N ALA A 11 -22.23 -61.08 -5.64
CA ALA A 11 -22.31 -59.73 -5.09
C ALA A 11 -21.18 -58.87 -5.68
N ALA A 12 -21.49 -58.05 -6.62
CA ALA A 12 -20.60 -57.01 -7.10
C ALA A 12 -20.59 -55.85 -6.09
N VAL A 13 -19.53 -55.78 -5.30
CA VAL A 13 -19.23 -54.60 -4.47
C VAL A 13 -18.76 -53.50 -5.37
N VAL A 14 -19.65 -52.58 -5.70
CA VAL A 14 -19.30 -51.30 -6.36
C VAL A 14 -18.68 -50.42 -5.27
N SER A 15 -17.36 -50.38 -5.21
CA SER A 15 -16.64 -49.38 -4.48
C SER A 15 -16.77 -48.01 -5.20
N MET A 16 -17.76 -47.20 -4.77
CA MET A 16 -17.81 -45.81 -5.12
C MET A 16 -16.59 -45.12 -4.43
N GLY A 17 -15.51 -44.99 -5.18
CA GLY A 17 -14.45 -44.09 -4.84
C GLY A 17 -14.99 -42.66 -4.80
N ILE A 18 -15.16 -42.12 -3.59
CA ILE A 18 -15.41 -40.70 -3.39
C ILE A 18 -14.11 -40.00 -3.79
N TYR A 19 -14.02 -39.59 -5.05
CA TYR A 19 -13.05 -38.55 -5.42
C TYR A 19 -13.50 -37.27 -4.73
N SER A 20 -13.01 -37.09 -3.50
CA SER A 20 -12.95 -35.77 -2.90
C SER A 20 -12.04 -34.93 -3.80
N CYS A 21 -12.63 -34.07 -4.61
CA CYS A 21 -11.89 -32.94 -5.14
C CYS A 21 -11.44 -32.11 -3.92
N VAL A 22 -10.24 -32.39 -3.45
CA VAL A 22 -9.49 -31.43 -2.70
C VAL A 22 -9.37 -30.24 -3.67
N ARG A 23 -10.18 -29.20 -3.46
CA ARG A 23 -9.85 -27.89 -3.98
C ARG A 23 -8.45 -27.65 -3.44
N ASP A 24 -7.49 -27.65 -4.34
CA ASP A 24 -6.21 -27.05 -4.15
C ASP A 24 -6.52 -25.54 -3.95
N ASN A 25 -6.82 -25.19 -2.70
CA ASN A 25 -6.76 -23.80 -2.28
C ASN A 25 -5.31 -23.46 -2.53
N GLY A 26 -5.08 -22.68 -3.61
CA GLY A 26 -3.74 -22.30 -4.02
C GLY A 26 -2.96 -22.00 -2.77
N ALA A 27 -1.85 -22.71 -2.59
CA ALA A 27 -0.99 -22.52 -1.44
C ALA A 27 -0.84 -21.01 -1.27
N ASP A 28 -1.36 -20.47 -0.17
CA ASP A 28 -0.92 -19.16 0.29
C ASP A 28 0.59 -19.28 0.30
N GLU A 29 1.24 -18.65 -0.67
CA GLU A 29 2.68 -18.61 -0.75
C GLU A 29 3.10 -17.88 0.51
N LEU A 30 3.46 -18.66 1.55
CA LEU A 30 3.86 -18.13 2.84
C LEU A 30 5.01 -17.18 2.56
N LEU A 31 4.72 -15.88 2.62
CA LEU A 31 5.74 -14.86 2.46
C LEU A 31 6.89 -15.18 3.41
N PRO A 32 8.15 -15.11 2.98
CA PRO A 32 9.28 -15.48 3.81
C PRO A 32 9.25 -14.66 5.09
N THR A 33 9.20 -15.36 6.23
CA THR A 33 9.24 -14.71 7.54
C THR A 33 10.56 -13.98 7.70
N ILE A 34 10.48 -12.70 8.04
CA ILE A 34 11.68 -11.89 8.31
C ILE A 34 12.22 -12.18 9.71
N PRO A 35 13.55 -12.08 9.92
CA PRO A 35 14.20 -12.26 11.22
C PRO A 35 13.65 -11.33 12.31
N GLU A 36 13.66 -11.76 13.56
CA GLU A 36 13.13 -11.00 14.70
C GLU A 36 13.90 -9.69 14.95
N ASP A 37 15.20 -9.65 14.69
CA ASP A 37 16.00 -8.42 14.77
C ASP A 37 15.55 -7.38 13.72
N ILE A 38 15.17 -7.83 12.53
CA ILE A 38 14.60 -6.96 11.48
C ILE A 38 13.22 -6.46 11.90
N LYS A 39 12.37 -7.32 12.46
CA LYS A 39 11.06 -6.90 13.00
C LYS A 39 11.22 -5.84 14.08
N ALA A 40 12.19 -6.02 14.97
CA ALA A 40 12.50 -5.05 16.01
C ALA A 40 13.00 -3.70 15.44
N LYS A 41 13.79 -3.73 14.35
CA LYS A 41 14.24 -2.53 13.65
C LYS A 41 13.06 -1.80 12.98
N ILE A 42 12.19 -2.54 12.30
CA ILE A 42 10.96 -2.00 11.69
C ILE A 42 10.08 -1.33 12.75
N ALA A 43 9.83 -2.03 13.87
CA ALA A 43 9.04 -1.48 14.97
C ALA A 43 9.68 -0.22 15.58
N ARG A 44 11.01 -0.18 15.69
CA ARG A 44 11.76 1.00 16.18
C ARG A 44 11.60 2.21 15.27
N LEU A 45 11.40 2.00 13.97
CA LEU A 45 11.12 3.06 13.00
C LEU A 45 9.68 3.54 13.03
N GLY A 46 8.81 2.93 13.86
CA GLY A 46 7.41 3.32 13.99
C GLY A 46 6.47 2.64 13.01
N PHE A 47 6.89 1.49 12.43
CA PHE A 47 6.04 0.67 11.57
C PHE A 47 5.63 -0.63 12.25
N SER A 48 4.48 -1.17 11.85
CA SER A 48 4.09 -2.51 12.25
C SER A 48 4.94 -3.55 11.54
N PRO A 49 5.65 -4.44 12.26
CA PRO A 49 6.35 -5.57 11.66
C PRO A 49 5.39 -6.70 11.29
N LYS A 50 4.10 -6.58 11.61
CA LYS A 50 3.10 -7.57 11.27
C LYS A 50 2.93 -7.63 9.76
N ASP A 51 2.93 -8.84 9.21
CA ASP A 51 2.80 -9.09 7.77
C ASP A 51 3.90 -8.45 6.90
N ALA A 52 5.00 -7.97 7.53
CA ALA A 52 6.16 -7.47 6.81
C ALA A 52 6.91 -8.63 6.12
N TYR A 53 7.42 -8.40 4.93
CA TYR A 53 8.18 -9.39 4.17
C TYR A 53 9.33 -8.76 3.40
N ALA A 54 10.35 -9.58 3.10
CA ALA A 54 11.50 -9.16 2.30
C ALA A 54 11.09 -8.99 0.83
N TYR A 55 11.49 -7.88 0.22
CA TYR A 55 11.23 -7.59 -1.17
C TYR A 55 12.41 -6.78 -1.76
N GLU A 56 13.00 -7.26 -2.87
CA GLU A 56 14.17 -6.66 -3.48
C GLU A 56 15.31 -6.38 -2.47
N ASP A 57 15.80 -5.15 -2.38
CA ASP A 57 16.84 -4.72 -1.44
C ASP A 57 16.30 -4.12 -0.14
N GLY A 58 15.02 -4.41 0.18
CA GLY A 58 14.32 -3.86 1.34
C GLY A 58 13.23 -4.77 1.88
N TYR A 59 12.23 -4.13 2.46
CA TYR A 59 11.08 -4.78 3.08
C TYR A 59 9.81 -4.02 2.73
N ILE A 60 8.73 -4.75 2.43
CA ILE A 60 7.38 -4.17 2.41
C ILE A 60 6.83 -4.28 3.82
N VAL A 61 6.38 -3.18 4.36
CA VAL A 61 5.68 -3.08 5.64
C VAL A 61 4.32 -2.43 5.43
N GLU A 62 3.37 -2.70 6.31
CA GLU A 62 2.04 -2.08 6.28
C GLU A 62 1.32 -2.25 4.94
N GLY A 63 1.75 -3.22 4.11
CA GLY A 63 1.14 -3.64 2.85
C GLY A 63 1.65 -2.93 1.60
N ASP A 64 2.13 -1.67 1.70
CA ASP A 64 2.50 -0.80 0.58
C ASP A 64 3.67 0.16 0.87
N ILE A 65 4.20 0.18 2.09
CA ILE A 65 5.37 1.00 2.42
C ILE A 65 6.65 0.20 2.16
N PHE A 66 7.53 0.72 1.32
CA PHE A 66 8.84 0.14 1.06
C PHE A 66 9.91 0.79 1.94
N LEU A 67 10.62 -0.03 2.70
CA LEU A 67 11.78 0.37 3.51
C LEU A 67 13.04 -0.25 2.94
N HIS A 68 14.03 0.56 2.56
CA HIS A 68 15.35 0.04 2.20
C HIS A 68 16.04 -0.57 3.42
N LYS A 69 16.90 -1.57 3.20
CA LYS A 69 17.72 -2.16 4.28
C LYS A 69 18.54 -1.13 5.02
N GLN A 70 19.05 -0.12 4.33
CA GLN A 70 19.81 0.97 4.94
C GLN A 70 18.98 1.85 5.90
N ASP A 71 17.67 1.99 5.65
CA ASP A 71 16.78 2.79 6.48
C ASP A 71 16.59 2.16 7.87
N LEU A 72 16.74 0.82 7.97
CA LEU A 72 16.66 0.10 9.24
C LEU A 72 17.82 0.39 10.20
N GLU A 73 18.92 0.96 9.70
CA GLU A 73 20.09 1.32 10.52
C GLU A 73 19.97 2.73 11.11
N VAL A 74 18.95 3.48 10.72
CA VAL A 74 18.68 4.80 11.31
C VAL A 74 18.25 4.63 12.77
N VAL A 75 18.96 5.27 13.68
CA VAL A 75 18.59 5.31 15.09
C VAL A 75 17.75 6.58 15.31
N PRO A 76 16.47 6.45 15.67
CA PRO A 76 15.65 7.61 15.96
C PRO A 76 16.20 8.38 17.14
N ALA A 77 16.28 9.70 17.04
CA ALA A 77 16.81 10.56 18.10
C ALA A 77 15.66 11.12 18.94
N GLY A 78 15.40 10.55 20.12
CA GLY A 78 14.52 11.12 21.13
C GLY A 78 13.42 10.19 21.66
N PRO A 79 12.83 10.52 22.83
CA PRO A 79 11.75 9.75 23.41
C PRO A 79 10.40 10.03 22.72
N ASN A 80 9.60 9.02 22.70
CA ASN A 80 8.29 8.96 22.04
C ASN A 80 7.21 9.62 22.90
N LEU A 81 6.47 10.56 22.36
CA LEU A 81 5.24 11.06 22.98
C LEU A 81 4.05 10.56 22.15
N ILE A 82 3.28 9.65 22.73
CA ILE A 82 2.04 9.14 22.12
C ILE A 82 0.93 10.13 22.42
N ILE A 83 0.38 10.78 21.38
CA ILE A 83 -0.92 11.45 21.44
C ILE A 83 -1.70 10.95 20.24
N ALA A 84 -2.59 9.98 20.47
CA ALA A 84 -3.47 9.42 19.46
C ALA A 84 -4.87 9.98 19.63
N GLU A 85 -5.48 10.30 18.50
CA GLU A 85 -6.92 10.29 18.18
C GLU A 85 -7.27 11.28 17.04
N GLU A 86 -6.67 11.16 15.83
CA GLU A 86 -6.95 12.12 14.75
C GLU A 86 -6.66 11.54 13.36
N GLU A 87 -7.31 12.00 12.27
CA GLU A 87 -7.54 11.24 11.04
C GLU A 87 -6.61 11.44 9.86
N GLN A 88 -6.02 12.59 9.66
CA GLN A 88 -5.06 12.76 8.57
C GLN A 88 -3.67 12.85 9.16
N TYR A 89 -2.81 11.96 8.70
CA TYR A 89 -1.48 11.82 9.28
C TYR A 89 -0.38 12.09 8.26
N ARG A 90 0.71 12.62 8.77
CA ARG A 90 1.94 12.84 8.02
C ARG A 90 3.14 12.26 8.75
N THR A 91 4.21 12.06 8.01
CA THR A 91 5.53 11.83 8.63
C THR A 91 6.12 13.13 9.16
N PHE A 92 7.20 13.05 9.94
CA PHE A 92 7.98 14.23 10.30
C PHE A 92 8.71 14.81 9.09
N ASN A 93 9.13 13.98 8.15
CA ASN A 93 9.79 14.39 6.92
C ASN A 93 8.76 14.80 5.86
N LEU A 94 8.91 16.00 5.35
CA LEU A 94 8.08 16.57 4.30
C LEU A 94 8.95 17.06 3.15
N VAL A 95 8.34 17.32 2.01
CA VAL A 95 8.99 18.01 0.91
C VAL A 95 9.14 19.49 1.27
N THR A 96 10.30 20.05 1.02
CA THR A 96 10.64 21.44 1.33
C THR A 96 11.06 22.22 0.09
N GLY A 97 11.39 23.49 0.25
CA GLY A 97 11.79 24.38 -0.87
C GLY A 97 10.59 24.76 -1.76
N LEU A 98 9.45 25.06 -1.13
CA LEU A 98 8.23 25.48 -1.80
C LEU A 98 8.29 26.97 -2.24
N PRO A 99 7.61 27.37 -3.34
CA PRO A 99 6.84 26.52 -4.26
C PRO A 99 7.74 25.61 -5.10
N ARG A 100 7.26 24.39 -5.41
CA ARG A 100 8.08 23.39 -6.10
C ARG A 100 7.25 22.55 -7.08
N THR A 101 7.83 22.24 -8.25
CA THR A 101 7.27 21.29 -9.19
C THR A 101 7.93 19.93 -9.02
N ILE A 102 7.14 18.88 -8.74
CA ILE A 102 7.57 17.48 -8.66
C ILE A 102 7.37 16.85 -10.05
N LYS A 103 8.46 16.39 -10.63
CA LYS A 103 8.47 15.73 -11.94
C LYS A 103 8.24 14.24 -11.78
N ILE A 104 7.23 13.69 -12.47
CA ILE A 104 6.86 12.27 -12.43
C ILE A 104 7.19 11.61 -13.77
N GLY A 105 8.10 10.65 -13.73
CA GLY A 105 8.46 9.77 -14.85
C GLY A 105 7.89 8.37 -14.69
N THR A 106 8.07 7.55 -15.71
CA THR A 106 7.67 6.15 -15.70
C THR A 106 8.76 5.26 -16.27
N SER A 107 8.86 4.01 -15.80
CA SER A 107 9.72 2.99 -16.37
C SER A 107 9.00 1.64 -16.43
N GLY A 108 9.41 0.79 -17.37
CA GLY A 108 8.76 -0.51 -17.61
C GLY A 108 7.60 -0.43 -18.62
N SER A 109 6.77 -1.48 -18.65
CA SER A 109 5.70 -1.64 -19.65
C SER A 109 4.47 -0.80 -19.34
N LEU A 110 4.47 0.44 -19.76
CA LEU A 110 3.37 1.38 -19.59
C LEU A 110 2.22 1.05 -20.57
N THR A 111 1.01 0.84 -20.03
CA THR A 111 -0.22 0.73 -20.82
C THR A 111 -0.94 2.09 -20.87
N THR A 112 -1.82 2.26 -21.86
CA THR A 112 -2.68 3.47 -21.94
C THR A 112 -3.50 3.66 -20.68
N ASN A 113 -4.04 2.57 -20.11
CA ASN A 113 -4.83 2.62 -18.87
C ASN A 113 -4.02 3.15 -17.69
N ILE A 114 -2.79 2.63 -17.49
CA ILE A 114 -1.88 3.12 -16.46
C ILE A 114 -1.51 4.59 -16.72
N SER A 115 -1.16 4.94 -17.97
CA SER A 115 -0.81 6.32 -18.31
C SER A 115 -1.93 7.31 -17.96
N ASN A 116 -3.16 6.99 -18.39
CA ASN A 116 -4.33 7.82 -18.10
C ASN A 116 -4.57 7.96 -16.60
N ALA A 117 -4.40 6.86 -15.83
CA ALA A 117 -4.59 6.87 -14.39
C ALA A 117 -3.56 7.79 -13.69
N ILE A 118 -2.31 7.77 -14.13
CA ILE A 118 -1.27 8.68 -13.61
C ILE A 118 -1.61 10.15 -13.94
N ASP A 119 -2.07 10.42 -15.15
CA ASP A 119 -2.44 11.77 -15.57
C ASP A 119 -3.64 12.31 -14.78
N ILE A 120 -4.62 11.43 -14.47
CA ILE A 120 -5.75 11.78 -13.58
C ILE A 120 -5.24 12.07 -12.16
N ALA A 121 -4.33 11.25 -11.60
CA ALA A 121 -3.77 11.48 -10.28
C ALA A 121 -3.05 12.83 -10.18
N ILE A 122 -2.21 13.16 -11.17
CA ILE A 122 -1.53 14.45 -11.27
C ILE A 122 -2.53 15.61 -11.37
N SER A 123 -3.58 15.43 -12.19
CA SER A 123 -4.62 16.45 -12.35
C SER A 123 -5.37 16.72 -11.04
N ARG A 124 -5.62 15.68 -10.22
CA ARG A 124 -6.25 15.85 -8.90
C ARG A 124 -5.41 16.76 -8.00
N TYR A 125 -4.12 16.49 -7.88
CA TYR A 125 -3.22 17.33 -7.07
C TYR A 125 -3.14 18.78 -7.59
N ASN A 126 -2.98 18.95 -8.89
CA ASN A 126 -2.85 20.28 -9.49
C ASN A 126 -4.15 21.10 -9.43
N ALA A 127 -5.30 20.46 -9.23
CA ALA A 127 -6.57 21.14 -9.02
C ALA A 127 -6.71 21.79 -7.63
N GLU A 128 -5.87 21.42 -6.66
CA GLU A 128 -5.97 21.92 -5.29
C GLU A 128 -5.18 23.22 -5.05
N ASN A 129 -4.48 23.76 -6.08
CA ASN A 129 -3.72 25.02 -6.01
C ASN A 129 -2.66 25.07 -4.90
N LEU A 130 -1.98 23.96 -4.66
CA LEU A 130 -0.94 23.81 -3.64
C LEU A 130 0.37 24.54 -4.04
N LEU A 131 1.26 24.73 -3.09
CA LEU A 131 2.64 25.13 -3.36
C LEU A 131 3.48 24.00 -3.99
N LEU A 132 2.96 22.77 -3.98
CA LEU A 132 3.45 21.66 -4.80
C LEU A 132 2.64 21.54 -6.08
N THR A 133 3.31 21.46 -7.22
CA THR A 133 2.71 21.10 -8.51
C THR A 133 3.34 19.85 -9.06
N PHE A 134 2.64 19.12 -9.91
CA PHE A 134 3.10 17.85 -10.46
C PHE A 134 3.10 17.90 -11.99
N GLN A 135 4.14 17.35 -12.62
CA GLN A 135 4.31 17.36 -14.06
C GLN A 135 4.79 16.01 -14.58
N ARG A 136 4.16 15.48 -15.63
CA ARG A 136 4.69 14.33 -16.36
C ARG A 136 5.93 14.70 -17.14
N VAL A 137 6.95 13.86 -17.08
CA VAL A 137 8.21 14.03 -17.83
C VAL A 137 8.70 12.70 -18.38
N SER A 138 9.47 12.76 -19.47
CA SER A 138 10.16 11.61 -20.06
C SER A 138 11.56 11.39 -19.50
N SER A 139 12.14 12.41 -18.85
CA SER A 139 13.47 12.35 -18.25
C SER A 139 13.61 13.36 -17.11
N GLY A 140 14.57 13.16 -16.21
CA GLY A 140 14.81 14.06 -15.09
C GLY A 140 13.68 14.08 -14.05
N ALA A 141 13.02 12.94 -13.85
CA ALA A 141 11.96 12.79 -12.87
C ALA A 141 12.49 12.88 -11.44
N ASN A 142 11.67 13.42 -10.53
CA ASN A 142 11.88 13.37 -9.08
C ASN A 142 11.28 12.09 -8.48
N ILE A 143 10.18 11.59 -9.07
CA ILE A 143 9.52 10.34 -8.71
C ILE A 143 9.40 9.50 -9.99
N ILE A 144 9.84 8.26 -9.94
CA ILE A 144 9.70 7.31 -11.06
C ILE A 144 8.66 6.26 -10.67
N ILE A 145 7.60 6.14 -11.45
CA ILE A 145 6.64 5.03 -11.33
C ILE A 145 7.19 3.87 -12.14
N ARG A 146 7.69 2.86 -11.43
CA ARG A 146 8.27 1.63 -12.00
C ARG A 146 7.21 0.54 -12.07
N ILE A 147 6.93 0.06 -13.27
CA ILE A 147 5.99 -1.05 -13.49
C ILE A 147 6.74 -2.36 -13.28
N VAL A 148 6.40 -3.07 -12.22
CA VAL A 148 7.08 -4.31 -11.78
C VAL A 148 6.21 -5.56 -11.98
N ASN A 149 6.84 -6.72 -11.94
CA ASN A 149 6.17 -8.02 -11.91
C ASN A 149 6.37 -8.63 -10.51
N GLY A 150 5.28 -9.11 -9.91
CA GLY A 150 5.32 -9.75 -8.59
C GLY A 150 5.18 -8.76 -7.44
N GLY A 151 5.33 -9.27 -6.21
CA GLY A 151 5.00 -8.58 -4.97
C GLY A 151 3.54 -8.77 -4.56
N SER A 152 3.28 -8.77 -3.26
CA SER A 152 1.94 -8.93 -2.69
C SER A 152 1.25 -7.57 -2.44
N PHE A 153 1.62 -6.55 -3.21
CA PHE A 153 1.07 -5.20 -3.16
C PHE A 153 0.41 -4.82 -4.50
N ILE A 154 -0.47 -3.83 -4.49
CA ILE A 154 -0.99 -3.17 -5.71
C ILE A 154 0.05 -2.18 -6.21
N ALA A 155 0.49 -1.30 -5.34
CA ALA A 155 1.62 -0.40 -5.51
C ALA A 155 2.35 -0.26 -4.18
N SER A 156 3.52 0.36 -4.18
CA SER A 156 4.25 0.71 -2.96
C SER A 156 5.12 1.93 -3.15
N ALA A 157 5.28 2.71 -2.08
CA ALA A 157 6.17 3.85 -2.04
C ALA A 157 6.83 3.96 -0.65
N GLY A 158 7.72 4.93 -0.49
CA GLY A 158 8.29 5.32 0.81
C GLY A 158 8.02 6.79 1.10
N PHE A 159 8.77 7.36 2.04
CA PHE A 159 8.55 8.71 2.53
C PHE A 159 9.67 9.68 2.18
N PRO A 160 9.42 11.00 2.22
CA PRO A 160 10.41 12.03 1.93
C PRO A 160 11.67 11.90 2.80
N SER A 161 12.80 12.28 2.23
CA SER A 161 14.06 12.37 2.96
C SER A 161 14.85 13.60 2.52
N GLY A 162 15.46 14.31 3.46
CA GLY A 162 16.26 15.49 3.18
C GLY A 162 15.50 16.60 2.43
N GLY A 163 14.18 16.73 2.65
CA GLY A 163 13.31 17.69 1.96
C GLY A 163 12.98 17.35 0.53
N ASN A 164 13.33 16.15 0.05
CA ASN A 164 12.97 15.66 -1.29
C ASN A 164 11.88 14.60 -1.19
N PRO A 165 11.00 14.48 -2.23
CA PRO A 165 10.03 13.41 -2.28
C PRO A 165 10.74 12.05 -2.35
N TYR A 166 10.06 10.99 -1.91
CA TYR A 166 10.54 9.64 -2.15
C TYR A 166 10.65 9.39 -3.67
N PRO A 167 11.75 8.80 -4.15
CA PRO A 167 12.06 8.87 -5.59
C PRO A 167 11.38 7.79 -6.44
N GLU A 168 10.71 6.81 -5.84
CA GLU A 168 10.14 5.67 -6.56
C GLU A 168 8.76 5.26 -6.06
N ILE A 169 7.89 4.94 -7.01
CA ILE A 169 6.65 4.19 -6.77
C ILE A 169 6.74 2.90 -7.55
N GLN A 170 6.56 1.76 -6.91
CA GLN A 170 6.46 0.47 -7.59
C GLN A 170 4.99 0.14 -7.82
N PHE A 171 4.62 -0.19 -9.05
CA PHE A 171 3.26 -0.60 -9.40
C PHE A 171 3.27 -2.03 -9.95
N ASN A 172 2.52 -2.92 -9.33
CA ASN A 172 2.44 -4.31 -9.76
C ASN A 172 1.57 -4.44 -11.01
N ARG A 173 2.21 -4.87 -12.10
CA ARG A 173 1.61 -5.02 -13.42
C ARG A 173 0.37 -5.91 -13.46
N GLN A 174 0.17 -6.83 -12.52
CA GLN A 174 -1.03 -7.68 -12.51
C GLN A 174 -2.32 -6.87 -12.40
N TYR A 175 -2.29 -5.68 -11.80
CA TYR A 175 -3.44 -4.79 -11.63
C TYR A 175 -3.68 -3.81 -12.79
N ARG A 176 -2.90 -3.87 -13.87
CA ARG A 176 -2.95 -2.95 -15.01
C ARG A 176 -4.33 -2.79 -15.69
N ASN A 177 -5.20 -3.78 -15.51
CA ASN A 177 -6.54 -3.81 -16.12
C ASN A 177 -7.64 -3.35 -15.13
N TRP A 178 -7.29 -2.89 -13.94
CA TRP A 178 -8.25 -2.32 -13.02
C TRP A 178 -8.88 -1.04 -13.59
N ASN A 179 -10.03 -0.64 -13.02
CA ASN A 179 -10.70 0.60 -13.40
C ASN A 179 -9.73 1.78 -13.34
N VAL A 180 -9.73 2.64 -14.36
CA VAL A 180 -8.79 3.76 -14.48
C VAL A 180 -8.88 4.74 -13.30
N ASN A 181 -10.09 4.98 -12.77
CA ASN A 181 -10.27 5.86 -11.61
C ASN A 181 -9.80 5.22 -10.31
N THR A 182 -9.88 3.88 -10.18
CA THR A 182 -9.27 3.14 -9.08
C THR A 182 -7.76 3.26 -9.14
N LEU A 183 -7.16 3.02 -10.30
CA LEU A 183 -5.71 3.18 -10.49
C LEU A 183 -5.27 4.64 -10.25
N ALA A 184 -6.08 5.62 -10.64
CA ALA A 184 -5.81 7.02 -10.33
C ALA A 184 -5.81 7.30 -8.82
N THR A 185 -6.69 6.64 -8.07
CA THR A 185 -6.66 6.71 -6.60
C THR A 185 -5.40 6.05 -6.05
N VAL A 186 -5.01 4.86 -6.55
CA VAL A 186 -3.76 4.20 -6.16
C VAL A 186 -2.56 5.11 -6.42
N PHE A 187 -2.41 5.68 -7.62
CA PHE A 187 -1.27 6.55 -7.90
C PHE A 187 -1.30 7.84 -7.08
N ALA A 188 -2.48 8.43 -6.83
CA ALA A 188 -2.58 9.59 -5.95
C ALA A 188 -2.17 9.23 -4.51
N HIS A 189 -2.53 8.05 -4.02
CA HIS A 189 -2.16 7.51 -2.71
C HIS A 189 -0.63 7.36 -2.60
N GLU A 190 0.01 6.69 -3.55
CA GLU A 190 1.46 6.50 -3.54
C GLU A 190 2.24 7.83 -3.65
N ILE A 191 1.72 8.78 -4.45
CA ILE A 191 2.27 10.14 -4.48
C ILE A 191 2.12 10.79 -3.09
N GLY A 192 1.01 10.54 -2.40
CA GLY A 192 0.79 10.98 -1.01
C GLY A 192 1.90 10.52 -0.07
N HIS A 193 2.27 9.24 -0.12
CA HIS A 193 3.42 8.72 0.63
C HIS A 193 4.72 9.40 0.22
N CYS A 194 4.98 9.52 -1.07
CA CYS A 194 6.19 10.19 -1.58
C CYS A 194 6.36 11.63 -1.09
N ILE A 195 5.27 12.30 -0.73
CA ILE A 195 5.31 13.68 -0.20
C ILE A 195 5.07 13.76 1.30
N GLY A 196 4.86 12.65 2.01
CA GLY A 196 4.88 12.58 3.47
C GLY A 196 3.56 12.25 4.16
N PHE A 197 2.49 11.90 3.44
CA PHE A 197 1.24 11.43 4.04
C PHE A 197 1.34 9.98 4.50
N ARG A 198 0.70 9.67 5.64
CA ARG A 198 0.49 8.32 6.17
C ARG A 198 -0.95 7.87 5.93
N HIS A 199 -1.22 6.58 6.20
CA HIS A 199 -2.58 6.06 6.12
C HIS A 199 -3.50 6.76 7.13
N THR A 200 -4.74 7.05 6.71
CA THR A 200 -5.75 7.67 7.59
C THR A 200 -6.31 6.69 8.60
N ASP A 201 -6.25 5.41 8.33
CA ASP A 201 -6.64 4.32 9.23
C ASP A 201 -5.44 3.61 9.88
N TYR A 202 -4.27 4.26 9.97
CA TYR A 202 -3.06 3.69 10.54
C TYR A 202 -3.27 3.11 11.95
N MET A 203 -4.14 3.68 12.78
CA MET A 203 -4.43 3.19 14.12
C MET A 203 -5.19 1.85 14.09
N ASN A 204 -5.88 1.55 13.01
CA ASN A 204 -6.62 0.30 12.83
C ASN A 204 -6.87 -0.02 11.35
N ARG A 205 -5.90 -0.62 10.68
CA ARG A 205 -6.02 -1.02 9.27
C ARG A 205 -7.21 -1.95 8.97
N SER A 206 -7.76 -2.63 9.97
CA SER A 206 -8.95 -3.44 9.74
C SER A 206 -10.15 -2.63 9.26
N TYR A 207 -10.11 -1.31 9.42
CA TYR A 207 -11.14 -0.40 8.94
C TYR A 207 -11.29 -0.47 7.41
N SER A 208 -10.23 -0.32 6.65
CA SER A 208 -10.29 -0.40 5.18
C SER A 208 -9.93 -1.78 4.63
N CYS A 209 -9.11 -2.56 5.34
CA CYS A 209 -8.59 -3.84 4.88
C CYS A 209 -9.40 -5.05 5.37
N GLY A 210 -10.33 -4.86 6.31
CA GLY A 210 -11.08 -5.95 6.95
C GLY A 210 -10.23 -6.80 7.91
N SER A 211 -8.92 -6.62 7.92
CA SER A 211 -7.94 -7.25 8.80
C SER A 211 -6.75 -6.32 9.00
N GLY A 212 -5.93 -6.61 9.99
CA GLY A 212 -4.77 -5.79 10.31
C GLY A 212 -4.83 -5.30 11.73
N GLY A 213 -4.06 -4.29 12.06
CA GLY A 213 -3.94 -3.70 13.39
C GLY A 213 -3.41 -2.29 13.29
N ASN A 214 -2.88 -1.80 14.39
CA ASN A 214 -2.19 -0.52 14.44
C ASN A 214 -0.88 -0.62 13.64
N GLU A 215 -0.61 0.34 12.77
CA GLU A 215 0.61 0.44 11.96
C GLU A 215 1.80 0.98 12.76
N GLY A 216 1.61 1.28 14.02
CA GLY A 216 2.63 1.91 14.86
C GLY A 216 2.60 3.42 14.73
N GLN A 217 2.80 4.03 15.88
CA GLN A 217 3.07 5.46 15.98
C GLN A 217 4.53 5.54 16.35
N GLU A 218 5.22 6.38 15.72
CA GLU A 218 6.46 6.88 16.24
C GLU A 218 7.68 6.74 15.37
N SER A 219 8.36 7.62 15.43
CA SER A 219 9.58 8.23 15.87
C SER A 219 10.13 9.18 14.81
N ASN A 220 11.05 10.01 15.14
CA ASN A 220 11.65 11.04 14.31
C ASN A 220 11.86 10.62 12.84
N GLY A 221 11.09 11.23 11.97
CA GLY A 221 11.17 11.08 10.51
C GLY A 221 9.97 10.44 9.87
N VAL A 222 9.49 9.30 10.36
CA VAL A 222 8.38 8.55 9.73
C VAL A 222 7.13 8.45 10.57
N GLY A 223 7.10 8.83 11.84
CA GLY A 223 5.93 8.73 12.72
C GLY A 223 4.59 9.11 12.10
N ALA A 224 3.52 8.94 12.84
CA ALA A 224 2.19 9.40 12.45
C ALA A 224 1.86 10.66 13.24
N VAL A 225 2.04 11.83 12.61
CA VAL A 225 1.74 13.14 13.19
C VAL A 225 0.42 13.62 12.61
N HIS A 226 -0.54 13.93 13.48
CA HIS A 226 -1.83 14.49 13.07
C HIS A 226 -1.68 15.81 12.31
N ILE A 227 -2.53 16.00 11.32
CA ILE A 227 -2.63 17.23 10.55
C ILE A 227 -3.77 18.08 11.11
N PRO A 228 -3.48 19.25 11.71
CA PRO A 228 -4.51 20.10 12.29
C PRO A 228 -5.62 20.51 11.32
N GLY A 229 -6.85 20.56 11.83
CA GLY A 229 -8.05 20.93 11.05
C GLY A 229 -8.73 19.76 10.36
N THR A 230 -8.19 18.55 10.47
CA THR A 230 -8.84 17.32 10.00
C THR A 230 -9.57 16.62 11.15
N PRO A 231 -10.60 15.78 10.88
CA PRO A 231 -11.37 15.07 11.91
C PRO A 231 -10.54 14.07 12.72
N THR A 232 -11.16 13.47 13.74
CA THR A 232 -10.57 12.53 14.68
C THR A 232 -11.20 11.14 14.58
N GLY A 233 -11.05 10.42 13.51
CA GLY A 233 -11.57 9.08 13.28
C GLY A 233 -11.49 8.73 11.80
N PRO A 234 -11.40 7.44 11.34
CA PRO A 234 -11.12 7.10 9.96
C PRO A 234 -12.19 7.61 8.97
N ASP A 235 -11.76 8.26 7.91
CA ASP A 235 -12.63 8.77 6.84
C ASP A 235 -12.80 7.70 5.75
N PRO A 236 -14.03 7.16 5.56
CA PRO A 236 -14.27 6.09 4.60
C PRO A 236 -13.99 6.49 3.15
N ASN A 237 -13.89 7.79 2.89
CA ASN A 237 -13.68 8.34 1.55
C ASN A 237 -12.29 8.95 1.35
N SER A 238 -11.40 8.89 2.34
CA SER A 238 -10.05 9.40 2.19
C SER A 238 -9.25 8.60 1.15
N TRP A 239 -8.48 9.33 0.33
CA TRP A 239 -7.57 8.71 -0.64
C TRP A 239 -6.40 7.96 0.05
N MET A 240 -6.08 8.31 1.31
CA MET A 240 -5.01 7.69 2.09
C MET A 240 -5.47 6.52 2.97
N LEU A 241 -6.61 5.90 2.72
CA LEU A 241 -6.97 4.63 3.36
C LEU A 241 -6.08 3.50 2.84
N ALA A 242 -5.58 2.66 3.75
CA ALA A 242 -4.58 1.62 3.46
C ALA A 242 -5.01 0.59 2.40
N CYS A 243 -6.32 0.30 2.27
CA CYS A 243 -6.79 -0.68 1.30
C CYS A 243 -7.85 -0.14 0.34
N ILE A 244 -7.80 -0.64 -0.90
CA ILE A 244 -8.75 -0.30 -1.96
C ILE A 244 -9.10 -1.54 -2.79
N SER A 245 -10.35 -1.62 -3.24
CA SER A 245 -10.82 -2.65 -4.18
C SER A 245 -11.05 -2.09 -5.57
N ASN A 246 -10.94 -2.94 -6.59
CA ASN A 246 -11.23 -2.52 -7.97
C ASN A 246 -12.67 -2.01 -8.10
N GLY A 247 -12.84 -0.89 -8.79
CA GLY A 247 -14.12 -0.20 -8.95
C GLY A 247 -14.31 0.96 -7.96
N VAL A 248 -13.55 1.03 -6.86
CA VAL A 248 -13.60 2.14 -5.92
C VAL A 248 -12.82 3.33 -6.48
N ASN A 249 -13.36 4.54 -6.33
CA ASN A 249 -12.74 5.80 -6.71
C ASN A 249 -12.83 6.78 -5.54
N ARG A 250 -11.67 7.24 -5.07
CA ARG A 250 -11.54 8.21 -3.97
C ARG A 250 -10.79 9.46 -4.46
N PRO A 251 -11.47 10.42 -5.10
CA PRO A 251 -10.91 11.75 -5.30
C PRO A 251 -10.73 12.44 -3.94
N PHE A 252 -9.91 13.48 -3.85
CA PHE A 252 -9.71 14.23 -2.61
C PHE A 252 -11.04 14.78 -2.09
N ASN A 253 -11.41 14.37 -0.87
CA ASN A 253 -12.55 14.90 -0.17
C ASN A 253 -12.21 16.20 0.61
N ALA A 254 -13.11 16.75 1.38
CA ALA A 254 -12.89 18.00 2.11
C ALA A 254 -11.76 17.90 3.15
N ASN A 255 -11.66 16.77 3.86
CA ASN A 255 -10.63 16.53 4.87
C ASN A 255 -9.26 16.35 4.22
N ASP A 256 -9.21 15.60 3.11
CA ASP A 256 -8.01 15.41 2.31
C ASP A 256 -7.46 16.77 1.81
N LYS A 257 -8.34 17.65 1.31
CA LYS A 257 -7.98 19.00 0.86
C LYS A 257 -7.48 19.87 2.02
N THR A 258 -8.11 19.76 3.19
CA THR A 258 -7.62 20.46 4.38
C THR A 258 -6.21 20.02 4.72
N ALA A 259 -5.94 18.72 4.71
CA ALA A 259 -4.62 18.17 4.97
C ALA A 259 -3.57 18.60 3.92
N LEU A 260 -3.93 18.54 2.64
CA LEU A 260 -3.06 18.97 1.53
C LEU A 260 -2.70 20.46 1.66
N ASN A 261 -3.69 21.32 1.89
CA ASN A 261 -3.49 22.78 2.04
C ASN A 261 -2.74 23.15 3.34
N TYR A 262 -2.81 22.31 4.38
CA TYR A 262 -2.03 22.53 5.61
C TYR A 262 -0.52 22.28 5.38
N LEU A 263 -0.19 21.30 4.54
CA LEU A 263 1.20 20.90 4.33
C LEU A 263 1.86 21.63 3.17
N TYR A 264 1.13 21.95 2.14
CA TYR A 264 1.61 22.42 0.84
C TYR A 264 0.76 23.54 0.25
#